data_695b2c3c31e627aea8a1110ed9a461a3
#
_entry.id   695b2c3c31e627aea8a1110ed9a461a3
#
_cell.length_a   1.000
_cell.length_b   1.000
_cell.length_c   1.000
_cell.angle_alpha   90.00
_cell.angle_beta   90.00
_cell.angle_gamma   90.00
#
_symmetry.space_group_name_H-M   'P 1'
#
loop_
_entity.id
_entity.type
_entity.pdbx_description
1 polymer ?
#
loop_
_entity_poly.entity_id
_entity_poly.type
_entity_poly.pdbx_seq_one_letter_code
_entity_poly.pdbx_strand_id
1 'polypeptide(L)'
;KFLSFEGENAAIIVNNADWLLDLKFINFAREIGSLFSVNKMLAAECYKQRMERGLTFFELSYMLMQSYDFLYLHDKYGCKLQMGGNDQWWNILGGVDLIRRIGHSDSYGLTFKLLTTKEGKKMGKTEKGALWLDATKTSPYDFYQYWRNIDDADVKTVLSLLTFLPMEKVEELSNLKDEKINEAKKVAAYEITKLIHGEEEAKKAEEASNALFGGQGSLDNMPTAT
;
A
#
# COMPACT_ATOMS: atom_id res chain seq x y z
N LYS A 1 6.64 -8.07 8.07
CA LYS A 1 5.82 -8.17 9.28
C LYS A 1 4.43 -8.76 9.03
N PHE A 2 3.83 -8.56 7.84
CA PHE A 2 2.47 -9.04 7.51
C PHE A 2 2.45 -10.39 6.79
N LEU A 3 3.56 -10.81 6.21
CA LEU A 3 3.67 -12.04 5.46
C LEU A 3 4.46 -13.07 6.25
N SER A 4 3.98 -14.32 6.26
CA SER A 4 4.75 -15.47 6.69
C SER A 4 5.48 -16.06 5.48
N PHE A 5 6.74 -16.41 5.65
CA PHE A 5 7.58 -17.10 4.65
C PHE A 5 7.76 -18.58 4.99
N GLU A 6 7.01 -19.06 5.99
CA GLU A 6 7.05 -20.43 6.46
C GLU A 6 5.62 -21.01 6.49
N GLY A 7 5.51 -22.33 6.39
CA GLY A 7 4.25 -23.04 6.43
C GLY A 7 3.61 -23.25 5.05
N GLU A 8 2.43 -23.85 5.06
CA GLU A 8 1.71 -24.29 3.85
C GLU A 8 1.31 -23.12 2.93
N ASN A 9 1.03 -21.96 3.50
CA ASN A 9 0.66 -20.73 2.79
C ASN A 9 1.79 -19.69 2.80
N ALA A 10 3.05 -20.14 2.77
CA ALA A 10 4.20 -19.24 2.79
C ALA A 10 4.19 -18.27 1.60
N ALA A 11 4.52 -17.02 1.88
CA ALA A 11 4.76 -16.02 0.85
C ALA A 11 6.05 -16.34 0.08
N ILE A 12 6.07 -16.05 -1.22
CA ILE A 12 7.24 -16.21 -2.09
C ILE A 12 7.69 -14.84 -2.56
N ILE A 13 8.95 -14.52 -2.35
CA ILE A 13 9.57 -13.33 -2.96
C ILE A 13 10.26 -13.76 -4.26
N VAL A 14 9.94 -13.07 -5.34
CA VAL A 14 10.57 -13.28 -6.65
C VAL A 14 11.12 -11.94 -7.18
N ASN A 15 12.16 -12.03 -7.99
CA ASN A 15 12.75 -10.86 -8.64
C ASN A 15 12.49 -10.95 -10.15
N ASN A 16 11.83 -9.94 -10.72
CA ASN A 16 11.55 -9.95 -12.15
C ASN A 16 12.80 -9.81 -13.02
N ALA A 17 13.94 -9.42 -12.45
CA ALA A 17 15.23 -9.50 -13.14
C ALA A 17 15.55 -10.93 -13.63
N ASP A 18 15.08 -11.95 -12.90
CA ASP A 18 15.34 -13.36 -13.22
C ASP A 18 14.73 -13.83 -14.56
N TRP A 19 13.76 -13.09 -15.09
CA TRP A 19 13.15 -13.39 -16.40
C TRP A 19 13.20 -12.23 -17.39
N LEU A 20 13.25 -10.97 -16.94
CA LEU A 20 13.27 -9.83 -17.85
C LEU A 20 14.66 -9.60 -18.45
N LEU A 21 15.75 -9.83 -17.72
CA LEU A 21 17.10 -9.57 -18.21
C LEU A 21 17.53 -10.49 -19.34
N ASP A 22 17.01 -11.72 -19.36
CA ASP A 22 17.34 -12.71 -20.38
C ASP A 22 16.46 -12.59 -21.64
N LEU A 23 15.47 -11.69 -21.65
CA LEU A 23 14.61 -11.49 -22.80
C LEU A 23 15.37 -10.86 -23.98
N LYS A 24 15.35 -11.53 -25.10
CA LYS A 24 15.84 -10.95 -26.37
C LYS A 24 14.82 -9.93 -26.87
N PHE A 25 15.26 -8.67 -26.96
CA PHE A 25 14.38 -7.54 -27.31
C PHE A 25 13.49 -7.81 -28.54
N ILE A 26 14.06 -8.33 -29.62
CA ILE A 26 13.30 -8.57 -30.86
C ILE A 26 12.23 -9.65 -30.65
N ASN A 27 12.52 -10.71 -29.89
CA ASN A 27 11.54 -11.75 -29.58
C ASN A 27 10.41 -11.18 -28.71
N PHE A 28 10.75 -10.45 -27.65
CA PHE A 28 9.79 -9.80 -26.78
C PHE A 28 8.90 -8.81 -27.57
N ALA A 29 9.49 -7.97 -28.42
CA ALA A 29 8.73 -7.02 -29.25
C ALA A 29 7.79 -7.73 -30.22
N ARG A 30 8.20 -8.89 -30.79
CA ARG A 30 7.38 -9.68 -31.72
C ARG A 30 6.28 -10.45 -31.01
N GLU A 31 6.59 -11.14 -29.93
CA GLU A 31 5.67 -12.08 -29.28
C GLU A 31 4.71 -11.37 -28.32
N ILE A 32 5.21 -10.40 -27.57
CA ILE A 32 4.43 -9.67 -26.57
C ILE A 32 4.02 -8.30 -27.07
N GLY A 33 4.98 -7.52 -27.59
CA GLY A 33 4.71 -6.15 -28.05
C GLY A 33 3.65 -6.06 -29.15
N SER A 34 3.62 -7.03 -30.07
CA SER A 34 2.62 -7.08 -31.16
C SER A 34 1.17 -7.28 -30.65
N LEU A 35 0.99 -7.76 -29.43
CA LEU A 35 -0.32 -7.92 -28.81
C LEU A 35 -0.85 -6.61 -28.20
N PHE A 36 -0.03 -5.56 -28.11
CA PHE A 36 -0.41 -4.28 -27.54
C PHE A 36 -0.60 -3.23 -28.64
N SER A 37 -1.74 -2.55 -28.61
CA SER A 37 -1.98 -1.40 -29.48
C SER A 37 -1.44 -0.13 -28.82
N VAL A 38 -0.45 0.51 -29.44
CA VAL A 38 0.12 1.78 -28.96
C VAL A 38 -0.97 2.85 -28.79
N ASN A 39 -1.93 2.94 -29.72
CA ASN A 39 -3.04 3.89 -29.60
C ASN A 39 -3.89 3.65 -28.35
N LYS A 40 -4.15 2.38 -28.00
CA LYS A 40 -4.89 2.03 -26.78
C LYS A 40 -4.07 2.35 -25.53
N MET A 41 -2.76 2.09 -25.56
CA MET A 41 -1.86 2.43 -24.46
C MET A 41 -1.84 3.94 -24.23
N LEU A 42 -1.64 4.73 -25.26
CA LEU A 42 -1.62 6.19 -25.16
C LEU A 42 -2.97 6.81 -24.73
N ALA A 43 -4.08 6.12 -25.00
CA ALA A 43 -5.41 6.53 -24.53
C ALA A 43 -5.62 6.29 -23.03
N ALA A 44 -4.77 5.49 -22.37
CA ALA A 44 -4.86 5.22 -20.94
C ALA A 44 -4.53 6.49 -20.13
N GLU A 45 -5.30 6.72 -19.05
CA GLU A 45 -5.18 7.94 -18.25
C GLU A 45 -3.78 8.15 -17.67
N CYS A 46 -3.10 7.06 -17.30
CA CYS A 46 -1.72 7.12 -16.80
C CYS A 46 -0.70 7.69 -17.81
N TYR A 47 -1.00 7.61 -19.11
CA TYR A 47 -0.13 8.17 -20.14
C TYR A 47 -0.55 9.56 -20.61
N LYS A 48 -1.85 9.90 -20.62
CA LYS A 48 -2.34 11.22 -21.05
C LYS A 48 -1.64 12.36 -20.33
N GLN A 49 -1.54 12.28 -18.99
CA GLN A 49 -0.87 13.30 -18.17
C GLN A 49 0.64 13.38 -18.42
N ARG A 50 1.26 12.27 -18.83
CA ARG A 50 2.70 12.22 -19.13
C ARG A 50 3.04 12.72 -20.52
N MET A 51 2.12 12.57 -21.47
CA MET A 51 2.33 13.04 -22.84
C MET A 51 2.61 14.55 -22.91
N GLU A 52 2.00 15.36 -22.04
CA GLU A 52 2.25 16.80 -21.96
C GLU A 52 3.69 17.14 -21.57
N ARG A 53 4.35 16.26 -20.81
CA ARG A 53 5.73 16.43 -20.32
C ARG A 53 6.76 15.70 -21.18
N GLY A 54 6.31 14.97 -22.18
CA GLY A 54 7.11 14.01 -22.95
C GLY A 54 7.09 12.62 -22.31
N LEU A 55 6.85 11.60 -23.13
CA LEU A 55 6.82 10.20 -22.74
C LEU A 55 7.95 9.46 -23.45
N THR A 56 8.87 8.87 -22.70
CA THR A 56 9.95 8.09 -23.25
C THR A 56 9.48 6.69 -23.69
N PHE A 57 10.20 6.07 -24.61
CA PHE A 57 9.94 4.69 -25.00
C PHE A 57 10.03 3.72 -23.83
N PHE A 58 10.96 3.95 -22.90
CA PHE A 58 11.10 3.13 -21.70
C PHE A 58 9.87 3.20 -20.80
N GLU A 59 9.34 4.41 -20.57
CA GLU A 59 8.11 4.60 -19.79
C GLU A 59 6.90 3.97 -20.45
N LEU A 60 6.78 4.06 -21.79
CA LEU A 60 5.74 3.38 -22.54
C LEU A 60 5.87 1.85 -22.41
N SER A 61 7.09 1.33 -22.47
CA SER A 61 7.37 -0.10 -22.37
C SER A 61 7.11 -0.68 -20.99
N TYR A 62 7.01 0.15 -19.94
CA TYR A 62 6.78 -0.31 -18.58
C TYR A 62 5.49 -1.14 -18.44
N MET A 63 4.41 -0.72 -19.14
CA MET A 63 3.16 -1.49 -19.14
C MET A 63 3.36 -2.90 -19.74
N LEU A 64 4.14 -3.02 -20.79
CA LEU A 64 4.43 -4.31 -21.42
C LEU A 64 5.23 -5.22 -20.48
N MET A 65 6.24 -4.66 -19.83
CA MET A 65 7.09 -5.41 -18.89
C MET A 65 6.28 -5.91 -17.70
N GLN A 66 5.47 -5.06 -17.07
CA GLN A 66 4.61 -5.47 -15.96
C GLN A 66 3.51 -6.46 -16.39
N SER A 67 2.99 -6.32 -17.60
CA SER A 67 2.04 -7.29 -18.15
C SER A 67 2.68 -8.65 -18.36
N TYR A 68 3.93 -8.67 -18.81
CA TYR A 68 4.71 -9.89 -18.97
C TYR A 68 5.08 -10.51 -17.62
N ASP A 69 5.39 -9.69 -16.60
CA ASP A 69 5.57 -10.18 -15.23
C ASP A 69 4.35 -10.96 -14.74
N PHE A 70 3.15 -10.44 -14.99
CA PHE A 70 1.93 -11.13 -14.58
C PHE A 70 1.73 -12.44 -15.36
N LEU A 71 1.97 -12.44 -16.66
CA LEU A 71 1.94 -13.66 -17.47
C LEU A 71 2.94 -14.71 -16.94
N TYR A 72 4.18 -14.31 -16.67
CA TYR A 72 5.21 -15.19 -16.15
C TYR A 72 4.82 -15.78 -14.78
N LEU A 73 4.31 -14.94 -13.88
CA LEU A 73 3.85 -15.39 -12.56
C LEU A 73 2.63 -16.30 -12.66
N HIS A 74 1.73 -16.02 -13.60
CA HIS A 74 0.59 -16.89 -13.90
C HIS A 74 1.06 -18.27 -14.34
N ASP A 75 1.95 -18.34 -15.30
CA ASP A 75 2.40 -19.61 -15.88
C ASP A 75 3.28 -20.42 -14.94
N LYS A 76 4.18 -19.75 -14.23
CA LYS A 76 5.16 -20.43 -13.37
C LYS A 76 4.63 -20.75 -11.97
N TYR A 77 3.80 -19.87 -11.40
CA TYR A 77 3.34 -19.98 -10.01
C TYR A 77 1.82 -20.12 -9.88
N GLY A 78 1.07 -20.15 -10.98
CA GLY A 78 -0.39 -20.20 -10.94
C GLY A 78 -1.03 -18.93 -10.40
N CYS A 79 -0.34 -17.77 -10.46
CA CYS A 79 -0.81 -16.51 -9.95
C CYS A 79 -1.98 -16.00 -10.78
N LYS A 80 -3.17 -15.91 -10.21
CA LYS A 80 -4.40 -15.49 -10.90
C LYS A 80 -4.86 -14.08 -10.56
N LEU A 81 -4.32 -13.46 -9.50
CA LEU A 81 -4.75 -12.14 -9.04
C LEU A 81 -3.54 -11.22 -8.88
N GLN A 82 -3.57 -10.08 -9.56
CA GLN A 82 -2.63 -8.98 -9.33
C GLN A 82 -3.32 -7.83 -8.61
N MET A 83 -2.69 -7.30 -7.57
CA MET A 83 -3.24 -6.22 -6.75
C MET A 83 -2.30 -5.02 -6.71
N GLY A 84 -2.88 -3.81 -6.62
CA GLY A 84 -2.09 -2.58 -6.49
C GLY A 84 -2.93 -1.35 -6.17
N GLY A 85 -2.30 -0.18 -6.14
CA GLY A 85 -3.01 1.09 -6.05
C GLY A 85 -3.74 1.43 -7.35
N ASN A 86 -4.68 2.37 -7.32
CA ASN A 86 -5.41 2.82 -8.51
C ASN A 86 -4.51 3.31 -9.65
N ASP A 87 -3.35 3.83 -9.31
CA ASP A 87 -2.32 4.24 -10.29
C ASP A 87 -1.77 3.06 -11.10
N GLN A 88 -1.92 1.82 -10.62
CA GLN A 88 -1.49 0.59 -11.29
C GLN A 88 -2.57 -0.04 -12.18
N TRP A 89 -3.79 0.53 -12.21
CA TRP A 89 -4.94 -0.06 -12.90
C TRP A 89 -4.63 -0.52 -14.32
N TRP A 90 -4.06 0.38 -15.14
CA TRP A 90 -3.79 0.09 -16.54
C TRP A 90 -2.67 -0.94 -16.73
N ASN A 91 -1.66 -0.94 -15.87
CA ASN A 91 -0.60 -1.94 -15.90
C ASN A 91 -1.14 -3.34 -15.55
N ILE A 92 -2.00 -3.42 -14.52
CA ILE A 92 -2.65 -4.67 -14.10
C ILE A 92 -3.58 -5.19 -15.19
N LEU A 93 -4.41 -4.33 -15.77
CA LEU A 93 -5.31 -4.71 -16.87
C LEU A 93 -4.54 -5.16 -18.12
N GLY A 94 -3.38 -4.56 -18.41
CA GLY A 94 -2.51 -4.99 -19.48
C GLY A 94 -2.10 -6.46 -19.33
N GLY A 95 -1.76 -6.88 -18.10
CA GLY A 95 -1.43 -8.27 -17.79
C GLY A 95 -2.63 -9.21 -17.91
N VAL A 96 -3.79 -8.82 -17.37
CA VAL A 96 -5.05 -9.59 -17.51
C VAL A 96 -5.40 -9.78 -19.00
N ASP A 97 -5.33 -8.72 -19.81
CA ASP A 97 -5.63 -8.79 -21.25
C ASP A 97 -4.61 -9.65 -22.01
N LEU A 98 -3.34 -9.56 -21.65
CA LEU A 98 -2.26 -10.38 -22.23
C LEU A 98 -2.49 -11.88 -21.99
N ILE A 99 -2.74 -12.27 -20.73
CA ILE A 99 -3.02 -13.66 -20.35
C ILE A 99 -4.23 -14.18 -21.14
N ARG A 100 -5.32 -13.42 -21.21
CA ARG A 100 -6.50 -13.78 -21.98
C ARG A 100 -6.22 -13.96 -23.47
N ARG A 101 -5.40 -13.09 -24.09
CA ARG A 101 -5.08 -13.14 -25.51
C ARG A 101 -4.21 -14.33 -25.90
N ILE A 102 -3.34 -14.75 -25.01
CA ILE A 102 -2.50 -15.93 -25.22
C ILE A 102 -3.28 -17.24 -25.05
N GLY A 103 -4.54 -17.16 -24.57
CA GLY A 103 -5.43 -18.31 -24.45
C GLY A 103 -5.29 -19.08 -23.13
N HIS A 104 -4.74 -18.45 -22.10
CA HIS A 104 -4.70 -18.99 -20.75
C HIS A 104 -6.01 -18.83 -20.00
N SER A 105 -6.07 -19.41 -18.80
CA SER A 105 -7.21 -19.34 -17.90
C SER A 105 -7.47 -17.92 -17.39
N ASP A 106 -8.60 -17.72 -16.74
CA ASP A 106 -8.98 -16.43 -16.17
C ASP A 106 -7.93 -15.90 -15.17
N SER A 107 -7.68 -14.61 -15.29
CA SER A 107 -6.88 -13.82 -14.35
C SER A 107 -7.61 -12.54 -13.97
N TYR A 108 -7.27 -11.98 -12.81
CA TYR A 108 -8.03 -10.89 -12.19
C TYR A 108 -7.11 -9.77 -11.74
N GLY A 109 -7.64 -8.55 -11.76
CA GLY A 109 -7.00 -7.36 -11.21
C GLY A 109 -7.83 -6.75 -10.09
N LEU A 110 -7.20 -6.31 -9.01
CA LEU A 110 -7.83 -5.60 -7.92
C LEU A 110 -7.02 -4.34 -7.60
N THR A 111 -7.69 -3.19 -7.52
CA THR A 111 -7.03 -1.95 -7.11
C THR A 111 -7.71 -1.32 -5.91
N PHE A 112 -6.89 -0.63 -5.11
CA PHE A 112 -7.31 0.14 -3.95
C PHE A 112 -7.14 1.62 -4.21
N LYS A 113 -7.99 2.44 -3.61
CA LYS A 113 -7.74 3.88 -3.56
C LYS A 113 -6.42 4.13 -2.82
N LEU A 114 -5.62 5.04 -3.33
CA LEU A 114 -4.43 5.50 -2.61
C LEU A 114 -4.85 6.09 -1.26
N LEU A 115 -4.12 5.75 -0.22
CA LEU A 115 -4.32 6.32 1.10
C LEU A 115 -3.81 7.77 1.08
N THR A 116 -4.74 8.70 1.07
CA THR A 116 -4.46 10.14 1.05
C THR A 116 -5.13 10.82 2.23
N THR A 117 -4.54 11.94 2.66
CA THR A 117 -5.22 12.86 3.58
C THR A 117 -6.41 13.51 2.87
N LYS A 118 -7.29 14.17 3.65
CA LYS A 118 -8.41 14.97 3.09
C LYS A 118 -7.97 16.02 2.07
N GLU A 119 -6.71 16.47 2.16
CA GLU A 119 -6.10 17.42 1.24
C GLU A 119 -5.55 16.79 -0.04
N GLY A 120 -5.68 15.46 -0.21
CA GLY A 120 -5.17 14.71 -1.35
C GLY A 120 -3.67 14.40 -1.31
N LYS A 121 -2.97 14.70 -0.22
CA LYS A 121 -1.56 14.34 -0.04
C LYS A 121 -1.45 12.87 0.34
N LYS A 122 -0.42 12.17 -0.15
CA LYS A 122 -0.15 10.77 0.24
C LYS A 122 0.07 10.70 1.75
N MET A 123 -0.72 9.87 2.45
CA MET A 123 -0.57 9.61 3.88
C MET A 123 0.76 8.88 4.17
N GLY A 124 1.30 9.05 5.37
CA GLY A 124 2.60 8.46 5.74
C GLY A 124 3.82 9.29 5.33
N LYS A 125 3.63 10.49 4.73
CA LYS A 125 4.68 11.50 4.56
C LYS A 125 4.49 12.59 5.60
N THR A 126 5.53 12.84 6.40
CA THR A 126 5.57 13.92 7.40
C THR A 126 6.56 14.98 6.96
N GLU A 127 6.56 16.14 7.60
CA GLU A 127 7.59 17.17 7.37
C GLU A 127 9.01 16.67 7.69
N LYS A 128 9.12 15.67 8.57
CA LYS A 128 10.38 15.00 8.95
C LYS A 128 10.75 13.82 8.02
N GLY A 129 9.95 13.55 6.98
CA GLY A 129 10.17 12.44 6.05
C GLY A 129 9.06 11.40 6.04
N ALA A 130 9.38 10.14 5.71
CA ALA A 130 8.42 9.06 5.69
C ALA A 130 8.16 8.49 7.10
N LEU A 131 6.91 8.10 7.36
CA LEU A 131 6.56 7.29 8.52
C LEU A 131 7.02 5.84 8.27
N TRP A 132 8.07 5.43 8.92
CA TRP A 132 8.67 4.11 8.72
C TRP A 132 8.00 3.05 9.59
N LEU A 133 7.81 1.85 9.04
CA LEU A 133 7.38 0.68 9.82
C LEU A 133 8.53 0.05 10.63
N ASP A 134 9.74 0.47 10.37
CA ASP A 134 10.96 0.06 11.05
C ASP A 134 11.13 0.90 12.34
N ALA A 135 11.11 0.23 13.49
CA ALA A 135 11.23 0.87 14.80
C ALA A 135 12.56 1.61 15.01
N THR A 136 13.61 1.28 14.24
CA THR A 136 14.90 1.99 14.31
C THR A 136 14.86 3.33 13.60
N LYS A 137 13.89 3.57 12.72
CA LYS A 137 13.72 4.81 11.95
C LYS A 137 12.57 5.68 12.46
N THR A 138 11.49 5.07 12.90
CA THR A 138 10.35 5.72 13.55
C THR A 138 10.02 4.91 14.79
N SER A 139 10.20 5.50 15.97
CA SER A 139 9.92 4.81 17.23
C SER A 139 8.44 4.39 17.30
N PRO A 140 8.08 3.31 18.02
CA PRO A 140 6.70 2.93 18.23
C PRO A 140 5.84 4.06 18.83
N TYR A 141 6.44 4.90 19.67
CA TYR A 141 5.79 6.07 20.23
C TYR A 141 5.50 7.13 19.17
N ASP A 142 6.48 7.52 18.35
CA ASP A 142 6.27 8.49 17.27
C ASP A 142 5.29 7.96 16.21
N PHE A 143 5.35 6.64 15.97
CA PHE A 143 4.41 5.96 15.09
C PHE A 143 2.98 6.04 15.62
N TYR A 144 2.78 5.78 16.91
CA TYR A 144 1.50 5.94 17.60
C TYR A 144 1.01 7.39 17.56
N GLN A 145 1.87 8.36 17.87
CA GLN A 145 1.53 9.78 17.85
C GLN A 145 1.12 10.27 16.47
N TYR A 146 1.73 9.77 15.40
CA TYR A 146 1.30 10.11 14.06
C TYR A 146 -0.18 9.75 13.82
N TRP A 147 -0.57 8.53 14.15
CA TRP A 147 -1.96 8.08 13.97
C TRP A 147 -2.92 8.73 14.99
N ARG A 148 -2.44 9.08 16.16
CA ARG A 148 -3.20 9.82 17.17
C ARG A 148 -3.54 11.24 16.77
N ASN A 149 -2.74 11.85 15.88
CA ASN A 149 -2.85 13.23 15.44
C ASN A 149 -3.35 13.38 14.00
N ILE A 150 -3.98 12.37 13.43
CA ILE A 150 -4.62 12.49 12.11
C ILE A 150 -5.81 13.45 12.17
N ASP A 151 -6.17 13.99 11.00
CA ASP A 151 -7.36 14.84 10.88
C ASP A 151 -8.64 14.04 11.16
N ASP A 152 -9.64 14.68 11.75
CA ASP A 152 -10.93 14.06 12.07
C ASP A 152 -11.60 13.46 10.83
N ALA A 153 -11.46 14.13 9.70
CA ALA A 153 -12.02 13.69 8.42
C ALA A 153 -11.36 12.40 7.88
N ASP A 154 -10.15 12.08 8.32
CA ASP A 154 -9.41 10.90 7.88
C ASP A 154 -9.68 9.67 8.76
N VAL A 155 -10.27 9.84 9.95
CA VAL A 155 -10.46 8.78 10.95
C VAL A 155 -11.19 7.57 10.36
N LYS A 156 -12.30 7.78 9.65
CA LYS A 156 -13.07 6.67 9.04
C LYS A 156 -12.24 5.89 8.02
N THR A 157 -11.50 6.59 7.17
CA THR A 157 -10.65 5.99 6.15
C THR A 157 -9.54 5.16 6.79
N VAL A 158 -8.88 5.71 7.80
CA VAL A 158 -7.80 5.04 8.53
C VAL A 158 -8.30 3.79 9.25
N LEU A 159 -9.39 3.88 10.02
CA LEU A 159 -9.98 2.74 10.69
C LEU A 159 -10.39 1.63 9.71
N SER A 160 -11.02 2.00 8.60
CA SER A 160 -11.52 1.03 7.60
C SER A 160 -10.42 0.31 6.84
N LEU A 161 -9.31 1.00 6.53
CA LEU A 161 -8.27 0.48 5.64
C LEU A 161 -7.06 -0.09 6.38
N LEU A 162 -6.80 0.38 7.61
CA LEU A 162 -5.56 0.05 8.33
C LEU A 162 -5.80 -0.75 9.62
N THR A 163 -7.05 -1.11 9.93
CA THR A 163 -7.36 -1.96 11.08
C THR A 163 -8.16 -3.18 10.65
N PHE A 164 -8.20 -4.21 11.50
CA PHE A 164 -9.06 -5.37 11.34
C PHE A 164 -10.30 -5.31 12.25
N LEU A 165 -10.70 -4.11 12.65
CA LEU A 165 -11.92 -3.92 13.41
C LEU A 165 -13.16 -4.29 12.60
N PRO A 166 -14.18 -4.90 13.20
CA PRO A 166 -15.47 -5.11 12.53
C PRO A 166 -16.05 -3.79 12.02
N MET A 167 -16.71 -3.82 10.87
CA MET A 167 -17.23 -2.59 10.24
C MET A 167 -18.24 -1.85 11.10
N GLU A 168 -19.03 -2.57 11.89
CA GLU A 168 -19.96 -1.98 12.87
C GLU A 168 -19.20 -1.11 13.89
N LYS A 169 -18.02 -1.58 14.35
CA LYS A 169 -17.18 -0.81 15.28
C LYS A 169 -16.52 0.39 14.61
N VAL A 170 -16.09 0.22 13.34
CA VAL A 170 -15.56 1.33 12.55
C VAL A 170 -16.62 2.42 12.37
N GLU A 171 -17.87 2.05 12.08
CA GLU A 171 -18.96 3.02 11.93
C GLU A 171 -19.31 3.71 13.25
N GLU A 172 -19.39 2.95 14.36
CA GLU A 172 -19.60 3.52 15.70
C GLU A 172 -18.56 4.59 16.02
N LEU A 173 -17.27 4.24 15.88
CA LEU A 173 -16.15 5.14 16.17
C LEU A 173 -16.12 6.35 15.23
N SER A 174 -16.42 6.15 13.95
CA SER A 174 -16.38 7.21 12.93
C SER A 174 -17.55 8.22 13.06
N ASN A 175 -18.59 7.88 13.78
CA ASN A 175 -19.73 8.76 14.05
C ASN A 175 -19.54 9.62 15.31
N LEU A 176 -18.47 9.40 16.07
CA LEU A 176 -18.12 10.26 17.20
C LEU A 176 -17.77 11.67 16.68
N LYS A 177 -18.20 12.68 17.43
CA LYS A 177 -18.02 14.11 17.06
C LYS A 177 -17.33 14.84 18.18
N ASP A 178 -16.83 16.01 17.85
CA ASP A 178 -16.19 16.94 18.78
C ASP A 178 -15.05 16.24 19.56
N GLU A 179 -14.96 16.45 20.84
CA GLU A 179 -13.90 15.86 21.67
C GLU A 179 -13.90 14.30 21.66
N LYS A 180 -15.07 13.68 21.43
CA LYS A 180 -15.20 12.22 21.41
C LYS A 180 -14.50 11.56 20.23
N ILE A 181 -14.27 12.27 19.12
CA ILE A 181 -13.49 11.76 17.97
C ILE A 181 -12.07 11.36 18.39
N ASN A 182 -11.56 11.98 19.46
CA ASN A 182 -10.25 11.64 20.01
C ASN A 182 -10.17 10.20 20.54
N GLU A 183 -11.28 9.60 20.94
CA GLU A 183 -11.32 8.18 21.31
C GLU A 183 -11.15 7.29 20.08
N ALA A 184 -11.80 7.63 18.97
CA ALA A 184 -11.61 6.93 17.70
C ALA A 184 -10.15 6.99 17.21
N LYS A 185 -9.51 8.17 17.35
CA LYS A 185 -8.08 8.33 17.01
C LYS A 185 -7.17 7.52 17.94
N LYS A 186 -7.49 7.41 19.22
CA LYS A 186 -6.74 6.54 20.16
C LYS A 186 -6.85 5.08 19.75
N VAL A 187 -8.06 4.62 19.45
CA VAL A 187 -8.28 3.24 18.98
C VAL A 187 -7.52 2.99 17.66
N ALA A 188 -7.59 3.89 16.69
CA ALA A 188 -6.86 3.77 15.44
C ALA A 188 -5.35 3.68 15.69
N ALA A 189 -4.79 4.59 16.48
CA ALA A 189 -3.37 4.63 16.81
C ALA A 189 -2.93 3.33 17.51
N TYR A 190 -3.71 2.86 18.47
CA TYR A 190 -3.43 1.62 19.20
C TYR A 190 -3.44 0.41 18.27
N GLU A 191 -4.52 0.20 17.51
CA GLU A 191 -4.67 -0.97 16.64
C GLU A 191 -3.61 -1.01 15.53
N ILE A 192 -3.30 0.13 14.94
CA ILE A 192 -2.26 0.21 13.90
C ILE A 192 -0.87 -0.02 14.50
N THR A 193 -0.57 0.56 15.66
CA THR A 193 0.72 0.35 16.32
C THR A 193 0.87 -1.10 16.78
N LYS A 194 -0.18 -1.70 17.32
CA LYS A 194 -0.23 -3.12 17.68
C LYS A 194 0.05 -4.02 16.48
N LEU A 195 -0.55 -3.71 15.34
CA LEU A 195 -0.37 -4.48 14.10
C LEU A 195 1.09 -4.44 13.61
N ILE A 196 1.77 -3.30 13.76
CA ILE A 196 3.12 -3.09 13.22
C ILE A 196 4.22 -3.46 14.23
N HIS A 197 4.06 -3.05 15.47
CA HIS A 197 5.11 -3.14 16.51
C HIS A 197 4.81 -4.16 17.61
N GLY A 198 3.61 -4.72 17.62
CA GLY A 198 3.16 -5.66 18.65
C GLY A 198 2.41 -4.98 19.78
N GLU A 199 1.70 -5.81 20.57
CA GLU A 199 0.78 -5.33 21.60
C GLU A 199 1.50 -4.62 22.75
N GLU A 200 2.68 -5.12 23.14
CA GLU A 200 3.46 -4.52 24.25
C GLU A 200 3.91 -3.09 23.92
N GLU A 201 4.43 -2.89 22.71
CA GLU A 201 4.88 -1.57 22.26
C GLU A 201 3.70 -0.60 22.06
N ALA A 202 2.54 -1.10 21.60
CA ALA A 202 1.32 -0.30 21.50
C ALA A 202 0.84 0.18 22.88
N LYS A 203 0.84 -0.70 23.89
CA LYS A 203 0.48 -0.34 25.28
C LYS A 203 1.43 0.69 25.84
N LYS A 204 2.74 0.50 25.70
CA LYS A 204 3.75 1.47 26.17
C LYS A 204 3.56 2.84 25.52
N ALA A 205 3.33 2.86 24.21
CA ALA A 205 3.10 4.11 23.48
C ALA A 205 1.83 4.82 23.91
N GLU A 206 0.75 4.08 24.15
CA GLU A 206 -0.52 4.62 24.67
C GLU A 206 -0.37 5.17 26.08
N GLU A 207 0.27 4.43 26.98
CA GLU A 207 0.54 4.85 28.37
C GLU A 207 1.39 6.13 28.39
N ALA A 208 2.48 6.16 27.61
CA ALA A 208 3.33 7.35 27.50
C ALA A 208 2.55 8.56 26.93
N SER A 209 1.70 8.34 25.92
CA SER A 209 0.84 9.39 25.37
C SER A 209 -0.17 9.91 26.42
N ASN A 210 -0.79 9.03 27.19
CA ASN A 210 -1.74 9.40 28.23
C ASN A 210 -1.04 10.11 29.42
N ALA A 211 0.19 9.74 29.77
CA ALA A 211 0.96 10.41 30.81
C ALA A 211 1.29 11.87 30.42
N LEU A 212 1.65 12.10 29.16
CA LEU A 212 1.97 13.44 28.66
C LEU A 212 0.77 14.38 28.53
N PHE A 213 -0.37 13.84 28.10
CA PHE A 213 -1.54 14.67 27.77
C PHE A 213 -2.72 14.47 28.74
N GLY A 214 -2.71 13.44 29.56
CA GLY A 214 -3.78 13.10 30.51
C GLY A 214 -3.50 13.45 31.98
N GLY A 215 -2.31 13.89 32.31
CA GLY A 215 -1.93 14.32 33.68
C GLY A 215 -1.89 13.24 34.74
N GLN A 216 -2.04 11.95 34.40
CA GLN A 216 -1.96 10.79 35.30
C GLN A 216 -1.24 9.64 34.60
N GLY A 217 0.04 9.41 34.92
CA GLY A 217 0.80 8.27 34.42
C GLY A 217 2.26 8.28 34.87
N SER A 218 2.91 7.09 34.86
CA SER A 218 4.34 6.96 35.11
C SER A 218 5.13 7.52 33.94
N LEU A 219 6.20 8.26 34.24
CA LEU A 219 7.12 8.83 33.25
C LEU A 219 8.18 7.82 32.76
N ASP A 220 8.14 6.58 33.24
CA ASP A 220 9.19 5.57 33.00
C ASP A 220 9.30 5.13 31.54
N ASN A 221 8.23 5.28 30.76
CA ASN A 221 8.16 4.90 29.34
C ASN A 221 8.30 6.09 28.37
N MET A 222 8.72 7.25 28.86
CA MET A 222 8.90 8.43 27.99
C MET A 222 10.18 8.32 27.17
N PRO A 223 10.12 8.69 25.87
CA PRO A 223 11.33 8.82 25.07
C PRO A 223 12.23 9.94 25.67
N THR A 224 13.44 9.57 26.06
CA THR A 224 14.46 10.54 26.48
C THR A 224 15.10 11.19 25.26
N ALA A 225 15.09 12.52 25.21
CA ALA A 225 15.88 13.26 24.24
C ALA A 225 17.36 13.11 24.59
N THR A 226 18.16 12.57 23.67
CA THR A 226 19.62 12.61 23.69
C THR A 226 20.12 13.78 22.86
#